data_9eb98727dc9ad701ad9812f11aa897af
#
_entry.id   9eb98727dc9ad701ad9812f11aa897af
#
_cell.length_a   1.000
_cell.length_b   1.000
_cell.length_c   1.000
_cell.angle_alpha   90.00
_cell.angle_beta   90.00
_cell.angle_gamma   90.00
#
_symmetry.space_group_name_H-M   'P 1'
#
loop_
_entity.id
_entity.type
_entity.pdbx_description
1 polymer ?
#
loop_
_entity_poly.entity_id
_entity_poly.type
_entity_poly.pdbx_seq_one_letter_code
_entity_poly.pdbx_strand_id
1 'polypeptide(L)'
;MNFKKLLPIIFIAFSTLAIAQETTKFKVYGFVSNDFFYNSRQNVEMVDGVIQLFPKPIDQTATGIDKNAVAQAEMISVDTRLGIDLTSAPILGAKSSGKIEADFAGFGTSYYVFRIRQAFMKLNWEKTELLVGQTWHPLFGSVVPTAFSANAGGPFQPFNRSPQVRIKETLSKTLSLTAAALYEMQYASQGPITTLAPTGISPSFMKNAIAPDLFVGLENKTKHWTLGIGADLKTLKPEPLNKATITSLSAGAYAQYVNGKLQLKGKTTYGENLSDQLMLGGYGVSKYATDMTTVLSYTNYKNMSSWINAVYGTKLQVGLLLGMSNNLGTTEDLALNSKNRFVSYGYGFYNSSDLNPNIKTTDVDYNNQQILDRLYRVAPQVSYNISNFKFGLEFDYTKASYGTIQHDGSAKNTYSVSNNRVLASIMYIF
;
A
#
# COMPACT_ATOMS: atom_id res chain seq x y z
N MET A 1 -2.90 -32.26 -38.48
CA MET A 1 -1.84 -31.23 -38.69
C MET A 1 -0.60 -31.70 -37.93
N ASN A 2 0.48 -32.03 -38.67
CA ASN A 2 1.63 -32.78 -38.15
C ASN A 2 2.55 -31.89 -37.31
N PHE A 3 2.52 -32.07 -35.99
CA PHE A 3 3.34 -31.37 -34.98
C PHE A 3 4.86 -31.43 -35.23
N LYS A 4 5.33 -32.43 -36.02
CA LYS A 4 6.75 -32.61 -36.35
C LYS A 4 7.31 -31.59 -37.34
N LYS A 5 6.49 -30.82 -38.05
CA LYS A 5 6.93 -29.75 -38.97
C LYS A 5 6.99 -28.36 -38.35
N LEU A 6 6.45 -28.15 -37.15
CA LEU A 6 6.53 -26.84 -36.42
C LEU A 6 7.82 -26.68 -35.59
N LEU A 7 8.43 -27.80 -35.18
CA LEU A 7 9.62 -27.77 -34.32
C LEU A 7 10.84 -27.06 -34.96
N PRO A 8 11.18 -27.27 -36.25
CA PRO A 8 12.33 -26.58 -36.86
C PRO A 8 12.08 -25.07 -37.07
N ILE A 9 10.83 -24.63 -37.25
CA ILE A 9 10.53 -23.20 -37.43
C ILE A 9 10.71 -22.43 -36.11
N ILE A 10 10.34 -23.03 -34.97
CA ILE A 10 10.57 -22.46 -33.66
C ILE A 10 12.06 -22.39 -33.31
N PHE A 11 12.86 -23.39 -33.72
CA PHE A 11 14.30 -23.42 -33.48
C PHE A 11 15.06 -22.41 -34.35
N ILE A 12 14.61 -22.16 -35.59
CA ILE A 12 15.21 -21.15 -36.49
C ILE A 12 14.88 -19.74 -35.99
N ALA A 13 13.68 -19.51 -35.42
CA ALA A 13 13.34 -18.23 -34.82
C ALA A 13 14.16 -17.92 -33.54
N PHE A 14 14.57 -18.95 -32.78
CA PHE A 14 15.46 -18.78 -31.63
C PHE A 14 16.93 -18.56 -32.01
N SER A 15 17.41 -19.12 -33.11
CA SER A 15 18.81 -18.98 -33.56
C SER A 15 19.12 -17.61 -34.18
N THR A 16 18.12 -16.88 -34.69
CA THR A 16 18.30 -15.50 -35.20
C THR A 16 18.29 -14.44 -34.09
N LEU A 17 17.91 -14.79 -32.83
CA LEU A 17 18.00 -13.92 -31.69
C LEU A 17 19.40 -13.85 -31.03
N ALA A 18 20.34 -14.63 -31.51
CA ALA A 18 21.74 -14.66 -31.03
C ALA A 18 22.66 -13.61 -31.69
N ILE A 19 22.13 -12.74 -32.55
CA ILE A 19 22.94 -11.74 -33.27
C ILE A 19 22.64 -10.35 -32.68
N ALA A 20 23.67 -9.77 -32.12
CA ALA A 20 23.79 -8.44 -31.51
C ALA A 20 23.40 -8.36 -30.02
N GLN A 21 24.17 -9.01 -29.18
CA GLN A 21 24.33 -8.57 -27.79
C GLN A 21 25.16 -7.26 -27.81
N GLU A 22 24.56 -6.17 -28.33
CA GLU A 22 25.09 -4.85 -27.99
C GLU A 22 25.17 -4.78 -26.48
N THR A 23 26.29 -4.29 -25.95
CA THR A 23 26.63 -4.32 -24.54
C THR A 23 25.53 -3.68 -23.73
N THR A 24 24.80 -4.50 -22.96
CA THR A 24 23.86 -3.99 -21.97
C THR A 24 24.63 -3.16 -20.95
N LYS A 25 24.26 -1.89 -20.81
CA LYS A 25 24.82 -0.99 -19.80
C LYS A 25 24.00 -1.14 -18.51
N PHE A 26 24.67 -1.18 -17.39
CA PHE A 26 24.03 -1.21 -16.08
C PHE A 26 24.59 -0.13 -15.17
N LYS A 27 23.74 0.45 -14.35
CA LYS A 27 24.08 1.43 -13.32
C LYS A 27 23.59 0.90 -11.99
N VAL A 28 24.52 0.65 -11.07
CA VAL A 28 24.22 0.31 -9.68
C VAL A 28 23.90 1.60 -8.94
N TYR A 29 22.90 1.55 -8.07
CA TYR A 29 22.51 2.64 -7.19
C TYR A 29 21.91 2.07 -5.90
N GLY A 30 21.85 2.88 -4.87
CA GLY A 30 21.25 2.46 -3.63
C GLY A 30 21.52 3.40 -2.48
N PHE A 31 21.19 2.91 -1.31
CA PHE A 31 21.54 3.59 -0.06
C PHE A 31 21.63 2.59 1.09
N VAL A 32 22.43 2.91 2.08
CA VAL A 32 22.43 2.30 3.40
C VAL A 32 21.68 3.23 4.33
N SER A 33 20.61 2.74 4.97
CA SER A 33 19.79 3.51 5.91
C SER A 33 19.91 2.92 7.30
N ASN A 34 20.01 3.81 8.29
CA ASN A 34 19.85 3.46 9.70
C ASN A 34 18.84 4.43 10.30
N ASP A 35 17.76 3.87 10.80
CA ASP A 35 16.66 4.60 11.38
C ASP A 35 16.54 4.22 12.86
N PHE A 36 16.53 5.23 13.72
CA PHE A 36 16.17 5.09 15.14
C PHE A 36 14.81 5.72 15.33
N PHE A 37 13.90 5.03 15.99
CA PHE A 37 12.60 5.58 16.35
C PHE A 37 12.14 5.20 17.74
N TYR A 38 11.43 6.13 18.33
CA TYR A 38 10.70 6.00 19.59
C TYR A 38 9.21 6.19 19.32
N ASN A 39 8.38 5.37 19.91
CA ASN A 39 6.92 5.47 19.92
C ASN A 39 6.43 5.54 21.37
N SER A 40 5.50 6.44 21.69
CA SER A 40 4.90 6.53 23.03
C SER A 40 3.82 5.47 23.28
N ARG A 41 3.35 4.78 22.25
CA ARG A 41 2.30 3.74 22.27
C ARG A 41 2.58 2.71 21.19
N GLN A 42 2.13 1.47 21.38
CA GLN A 42 2.17 0.44 20.33
C GLN A 42 1.30 0.84 19.14
N ASN A 43 1.78 0.49 17.94
CA ASN A 43 1.12 0.79 16.68
C ASN A 43 0.75 -0.49 15.93
N VAL A 44 -0.24 -0.38 15.04
CA VAL A 44 -0.35 -1.28 13.89
C VAL A 44 0.72 -0.84 12.90
N GLU A 45 1.59 -1.76 12.56
CA GLU A 45 2.78 -1.48 11.76
C GLU A 45 3.09 -2.63 10.83
N MET A 46 3.91 -2.36 9.84
CA MET A 46 4.43 -3.34 8.90
C MET A 46 5.97 -3.25 8.91
N VAL A 47 6.61 -4.41 8.64
CA VAL A 47 8.08 -4.48 8.49
C VAL A 47 8.78 -3.92 9.74
N ASP A 48 8.48 -4.51 10.90
CA ASP A 48 9.14 -4.20 12.18
C ASP A 48 9.22 -2.68 12.45
N GLY A 49 8.08 -1.98 12.37
CA GLY A 49 7.98 -0.56 12.67
C GLY A 49 8.45 0.40 11.56
N VAL A 50 9.06 -0.08 10.47
CA VAL A 50 9.39 0.77 9.29
C VAL A 50 8.15 1.49 8.79
N ILE A 51 7.03 0.78 8.71
CA ILE A 51 5.74 1.34 8.27
C ILE A 51 4.79 1.43 9.45
N GLN A 52 4.70 2.61 10.06
CA GLN A 52 3.71 2.92 11.07
C GLN A 52 2.39 3.27 10.40
N LEU A 53 1.33 2.52 10.68
CA LEU A 53 0.00 2.82 10.17
C LEU A 53 -0.77 3.70 11.15
N PHE A 54 -1.09 3.20 12.33
CA PHE A 54 -1.85 3.94 13.34
C PHE A 54 -1.68 3.32 14.74
N PRO A 55 -1.88 4.10 15.84
CA PRO A 55 -1.80 3.59 17.21
C PRO A 55 -2.89 2.54 17.46
N LYS A 56 -2.52 1.43 18.12
CA LYS A 56 -3.47 0.36 18.50
C LYS A 56 -4.53 0.88 19.46
N PRO A 57 -5.76 0.34 19.43
CA PRO A 57 -6.83 0.68 20.36
C PRO A 57 -6.45 0.37 21.81
N ILE A 58 -7.31 0.76 22.75
CA ILE A 58 -7.17 0.36 24.15
C ILE A 58 -7.41 -1.15 24.28
N ASP A 59 -6.46 -1.84 24.92
CA ASP A 59 -6.50 -3.27 25.21
C ASP A 59 -6.23 -3.45 26.73
N GLN A 60 -7.30 -3.57 27.52
CA GLN A 60 -7.22 -3.61 28.97
C GLN A 60 -6.93 -5.01 29.51
N THR A 61 -6.04 -5.06 30.51
CA THR A 61 -5.92 -6.23 31.40
C THR A 61 -7.16 -6.36 32.27
N ALA A 62 -7.28 -7.47 33.00
CA ALA A 62 -8.31 -7.67 34.02
C ALA A 62 -8.30 -6.57 35.10
N THR A 63 -7.17 -5.93 35.33
CA THR A 63 -6.97 -4.85 36.32
C THR A 63 -7.13 -3.44 35.70
N GLY A 64 -7.56 -3.33 34.44
CA GLY A 64 -7.83 -2.06 33.77
C GLY A 64 -6.60 -1.36 33.17
N ILE A 65 -5.43 -2.01 33.13
CA ILE A 65 -4.20 -1.44 32.53
C ILE A 65 -4.25 -1.65 31.01
N ASP A 66 -4.03 -0.58 30.24
CA ASP A 66 -3.95 -0.65 28.79
C ASP A 66 -2.60 -1.22 28.34
N LYS A 67 -2.61 -2.45 27.80
CA LYS A 67 -1.40 -3.16 27.31
C LYS A 67 -0.74 -2.47 26.12
N ASN A 68 -1.50 -1.68 25.36
CA ASN A 68 -0.98 -0.94 24.21
C ASN A 68 -0.38 0.43 24.58
N ALA A 69 -0.59 0.92 25.80
CA ALA A 69 -0.01 2.16 26.32
C ALA A 69 1.44 1.96 26.80
N VAL A 70 2.26 1.30 25.98
CA VAL A 70 3.65 1.00 26.30
C VAL A 70 4.55 1.67 25.26
N ALA A 71 5.52 2.44 25.75
CA ALA A 71 6.52 3.07 24.90
C ALA A 71 7.50 2.01 24.34
N GLN A 72 7.93 2.23 23.10
CA GLN A 72 8.86 1.36 22.39
C GLN A 72 9.95 2.19 21.73
N ALA A 73 11.16 1.67 21.67
CA ALA A 73 12.26 2.26 20.91
C ALA A 73 13.04 1.17 20.19
N GLU A 74 13.47 1.48 18.97
CA GLU A 74 14.16 0.52 18.11
C GLU A 74 15.13 1.23 17.18
N MET A 75 16.17 0.51 16.75
CA MET A 75 17.09 0.93 15.71
C MET A 75 17.13 -0.14 14.62
N ILE A 76 16.89 0.24 13.39
CA ILE A 76 16.78 -0.68 12.25
C ILE A 76 17.58 -0.19 11.04
N SER A 77 18.00 -1.16 10.21
CA SER A 77 18.72 -0.92 8.95
C SER A 77 18.05 -1.57 7.74
N VAL A 78 16.86 -2.15 7.92
CA VAL A 78 16.19 -2.99 6.91
C VAL A 78 15.72 -2.24 5.67
N ASP A 79 15.58 -0.90 5.73
CA ASP A 79 15.23 -0.09 4.56
C ASP A 79 16.44 0.15 3.62
N THR A 80 17.63 -0.36 3.96
CA THR A 80 18.78 -0.38 3.07
C THR A 80 18.42 -1.00 1.73
N ARG A 81 18.81 -0.33 0.63
CA ARG A 81 18.32 -0.63 -0.72
C ARG A 81 19.46 -0.77 -1.72
N LEU A 82 19.32 -1.76 -2.60
CA LEU A 82 20.18 -1.95 -3.75
C LEU A 82 19.34 -2.01 -5.03
N GLY A 83 19.76 -1.29 -6.05
CA GLY A 83 19.11 -1.27 -7.34
C GLY A 83 20.10 -1.31 -8.50
N ILE A 84 19.62 -1.83 -9.64
CA ILE A 84 20.33 -1.87 -10.91
C ILE A 84 19.40 -1.36 -11.99
N ASP A 85 19.79 -0.28 -12.67
CA ASP A 85 19.16 0.17 -13.90
C ASP A 85 19.89 -0.45 -15.09
N LEU A 86 19.13 -1.04 -16.01
CA LEU A 86 19.59 -1.70 -17.23
C LEU A 86 19.18 -0.88 -18.45
N THR A 87 20.09 -0.74 -19.42
CA THR A 87 19.79 -0.15 -20.73
C THR A 87 20.42 -1.04 -21.78
N SER A 88 19.63 -1.47 -22.76
CA SER A 88 20.05 -2.36 -23.83
C SER A 88 19.81 -1.72 -25.20
N ALA A 89 20.22 -2.42 -26.26
CA ALA A 89 19.93 -2.03 -27.63
C ALA A 89 18.44 -1.79 -27.86
N PRO A 90 18.08 -0.88 -28.76
CA PRO A 90 16.69 -0.71 -29.17
C PRO A 90 16.10 -2.02 -29.73
N ILE A 91 14.83 -2.30 -29.43
CA ILE A 91 14.09 -3.44 -29.96
C ILE A 91 12.73 -2.97 -30.49
N LEU A 92 12.29 -3.45 -31.64
CA LEU A 92 11.02 -3.06 -32.28
C LEU A 92 10.85 -1.54 -32.43
N GLY A 93 11.95 -0.81 -32.67
CA GLY A 93 11.95 0.64 -32.78
C GLY A 93 11.83 1.40 -31.43
N ALA A 94 11.78 0.68 -30.32
CA ALA A 94 11.70 1.26 -28.97
C ALA A 94 13.07 1.25 -28.27
N LYS A 95 13.34 2.25 -27.42
CA LYS A 95 14.43 2.18 -26.45
C LYS A 95 14.06 1.17 -25.37
N SER A 96 14.94 0.18 -25.15
CA SER A 96 14.72 -0.85 -24.13
C SER A 96 15.47 -0.54 -22.83
N SER A 97 14.82 -0.80 -21.71
CA SER A 97 15.41 -0.65 -20.38
C SER A 97 14.79 -1.64 -19.40
N GLY A 98 15.44 -1.82 -18.27
CA GLY A 98 14.95 -2.64 -17.18
C GLY A 98 15.41 -2.09 -15.84
N LYS A 99 14.78 -2.55 -14.79
CA LYS A 99 15.13 -2.23 -13.40
C LYS A 99 14.99 -3.45 -12.53
N ILE A 100 15.96 -3.66 -11.64
CA ILE A 100 15.86 -4.57 -10.49
C ILE A 100 16.17 -3.74 -9.25
N GLU A 101 15.29 -3.77 -8.25
CA GLU A 101 15.47 -3.09 -6.99
C GLU A 101 15.02 -4.00 -5.85
N ALA A 102 15.83 -4.09 -4.81
CA ALA A 102 15.57 -4.90 -3.64
C ALA A 102 15.93 -4.16 -2.34
N ASP A 103 15.33 -4.58 -1.22
CA ASP A 103 15.66 -4.18 0.15
C ASP A 103 15.71 -5.41 1.06
N PHE A 104 15.99 -5.20 2.35
CA PHE A 104 16.06 -6.27 3.36
C PHE A 104 14.80 -6.33 4.24
N ALA A 105 13.73 -5.70 3.82
CA ALA A 105 12.47 -5.58 4.54
C ALA A 105 11.44 -6.64 4.13
N GLY A 106 11.86 -7.89 3.92
CA GLY A 106 10.98 -9.02 3.62
C GLY A 106 10.11 -9.42 4.80
N PHE A 107 9.02 -10.15 4.52
CA PHE A 107 8.10 -10.66 5.54
C PHE A 107 8.55 -12.04 6.03
N GLY A 108 8.24 -12.34 7.28
CA GLY A 108 8.46 -13.67 7.88
C GLY A 108 9.11 -13.59 9.25
N THR A 109 9.46 -14.76 9.80
CA THR A 109 10.14 -14.91 11.10
C THR A 109 11.66 -14.71 11.02
N SER A 110 12.19 -14.54 9.82
CA SER A 110 13.63 -14.29 9.58
C SER A 110 13.86 -12.80 9.46
N TYR A 111 14.76 -12.30 10.26
CA TYR A 111 15.22 -10.91 10.17
C TYR A 111 15.98 -10.70 8.86
N TYR A 112 15.81 -9.50 8.24
CA TYR A 112 16.58 -9.06 7.07
C TYR A 112 16.41 -9.95 5.84
N VAL A 113 15.16 -10.37 5.56
CA VAL A 113 14.86 -11.12 4.35
C VAL A 113 14.96 -10.21 3.14
N PHE A 114 15.88 -10.56 2.22
CA PHE A 114 16.03 -9.87 0.94
C PHE A 114 14.77 -10.05 0.09
N ARG A 115 14.18 -8.95 -0.35
CA ARG A 115 12.97 -8.98 -1.17
C ARG A 115 13.08 -8.10 -2.41
N ILE A 116 12.45 -8.54 -3.48
CA ILE A 116 12.30 -7.74 -4.70
C ILE A 116 11.27 -6.64 -4.45
N ARG A 117 11.67 -5.39 -4.67
CA ARG A 117 10.77 -4.23 -4.68
C ARG A 117 10.23 -3.97 -6.06
N GLN A 118 11.14 -3.87 -7.03
CA GLN A 118 10.82 -3.65 -8.43
C GLN A 118 11.62 -4.62 -9.31
N ALA A 119 10.96 -5.19 -10.30
CA ALA A 119 11.60 -6.03 -11.31
C ALA A 119 10.74 -5.89 -12.57
N PHE A 120 11.16 -5.06 -13.50
CA PHE A 120 10.40 -4.79 -14.72
C PHE A 120 11.29 -4.50 -15.91
N MET A 121 10.72 -4.67 -17.10
CA MET A 121 11.25 -4.20 -18.37
C MET A 121 10.36 -3.12 -18.96
N LYS A 122 10.96 -2.21 -19.76
CA LYS A 122 10.27 -1.12 -20.44
C LYS A 122 10.70 -1.01 -21.89
N LEU A 123 9.73 -0.74 -22.74
CA LEU A 123 9.92 -0.33 -24.12
C LEU A 123 9.34 1.08 -24.28
N ASN A 124 10.18 2.02 -24.77
CA ASN A 124 9.81 3.42 -24.94
C ASN A 124 9.92 3.79 -26.42
N TRP A 125 8.77 3.98 -27.07
CA TRP A 125 8.64 4.63 -28.35
C TRP A 125 8.53 6.14 -28.18
N GLU A 126 8.28 6.86 -29.23
CA GLU A 126 8.19 8.33 -29.19
C GLU A 126 7.06 8.83 -28.28
N LYS A 127 5.89 8.19 -28.31
CA LYS A 127 4.71 8.58 -27.54
C LYS A 127 4.23 7.52 -26.55
N THR A 128 4.59 6.27 -26.78
CA THR A 128 4.08 5.10 -26.03
C THR A 128 5.17 4.49 -25.17
N GLU A 129 4.89 4.24 -23.90
CA GLU A 129 5.70 3.40 -23.00
C GLU A 129 4.93 2.11 -22.70
N LEU A 130 5.55 0.97 -22.92
CA LEU A 130 5.09 -0.31 -22.39
C LEU A 130 5.99 -0.75 -21.24
N LEU A 131 5.40 -1.06 -20.09
CA LEU A 131 6.09 -1.64 -18.94
C LEU A 131 5.48 -3.00 -18.62
N VAL A 132 6.33 -4.00 -18.40
CA VAL A 132 5.93 -5.35 -17.96
C VAL A 132 6.79 -5.75 -16.77
N GLY A 133 6.16 -6.15 -15.68
CA GLY A 133 6.83 -6.62 -14.46
C GLY A 133 6.32 -5.94 -13.19
N GLN A 134 7.00 -6.19 -12.07
CA GLN A 134 6.62 -5.67 -10.76
C GLN A 134 7.14 -4.26 -10.52
N THR A 135 6.24 -3.34 -10.22
CA THR A 135 6.56 -1.97 -9.80
C THR A 135 5.41 -1.36 -9.00
N TRP A 136 5.52 -0.07 -8.66
CA TRP A 136 4.47 0.65 -7.96
C TRP A 136 3.13 0.55 -8.68
N HIS A 137 2.09 0.26 -7.91
CA HIS A 137 0.70 0.33 -8.36
C HIS A 137 0.41 1.74 -8.89
N PRO A 138 -0.28 1.91 -10.04
CA PRO A 138 -0.48 3.22 -10.63
C PRO A 138 -1.26 4.20 -9.73
N LEU A 139 -2.11 3.71 -8.82
CA LEU A 139 -2.82 4.54 -7.83
C LEU A 139 -1.84 5.25 -6.86
N PHE A 140 -0.62 4.71 -6.67
CA PHE A 140 0.46 5.39 -5.94
C PHE A 140 0.78 6.76 -6.57
N GLY A 141 0.66 6.88 -7.91
CA GLY A 141 0.89 8.12 -8.64
C GLY A 141 2.34 8.57 -8.66
N SER A 142 2.58 9.72 -9.29
CA SER A 142 3.91 10.33 -9.40
C SER A 142 4.21 11.34 -8.27
N VAL A 143 3.19 11.74 -7.49
CA VAL A 143 3.32 12.69 -6.38
C VAL A 143 3.21 11.93 -5.06
N VAL A 144 4.31 11.99 -4.30
CA VAL A 144 4.44 11.35 -2.99
C VAL A 144 4.92 12.36 -1.96
N PRO A 145 4.54 12.22 -0.67
CA PRO A 145 5.03 13.11 0.36
C PRO A 145 6.53 12.94 0.55
N THR A 146 7.19 13.99 0.96
CA THR A 146 8.56 13.94 1.47
C THR A 146 8.46 13.70 2.97
N ALA A 147 8.85 12.53 3.43
CA ALA A 147 8.86 12.11 4.83
C ALA A 147 10.09 11.22 5.06
N PHE A 148 10.57 11.16 6.31
CA PHE A 148 11.64 10.22 6.69
C PHE A 148 11.11 8.84 6.97
N SER A 149 9.89 8.74 7.48
CA SER A 149 9.21 7.46 7.56
C SER A 149 9.23 6.78 6.19
N ALA A 150 9.78 5.58 6.12
CA ALA A 150 10.06 4.84 4.88
C ALA A 150 8.82 4.54 4.02
N ASN A 151 7.65 4.71 4.59
CA ASN A 151 6.37 4.44 3.95
C ASN A 151 5.81 5.63 3.15
N ALA A 152 6.57 6.73 3.05
CA ALA A 152 6.19 7.87 2.24
C ALA A 152 4.71 8.31 2.44
N GLY A 153 4.27 8.38 3.71
CA GLY A 153 2.96 8.89 4.09
C GLY A 153 1.86 7.85 4.30
N GLY A 154 2.19 6.57 4.47
CA GLY A 154 1.20 5.56 4.87
C GLY A 154 0.58 5.86 6.26
N PRO A 155 -0.69 5.54 6.48
CA PRO A 155 -1.66 4.92 5.57
C PRO A 155 -2.48 5.92 4.73
N PHE A 156 -2.04 7.17 4.57
CA PHE A 156 -2.76 8.22 3.81
C PHE A 156 -2.44 8.21 2.31
N GLN A 157 -1.35 7.53 1.94
CA GLN A 157 -0.86 7.35 0.58
C GLN A 157 -1.03 5.89 0.19
N PRO A 158 -1.65 5.55 -0.97
CA PRO A 158 -1.64 4.19 -1.49
C PRO A 158 -0.22 3.64 -1.57
N PHE A 159 0.01 2.44 -1.05
CA PHE A 159 1.33 1.85 -0.97
C PHE A 159 1.28 0.37 -1.38
N ASN A 160 1.47 0.10 -2.66
CA ASN A 160 1.46 -1.25 -3.22
C ASN A 160 2.48 -1.35 -4.36
N ARG A 161 3.08 -2.52 -4.52
CA ARG A 161 3.89 -2.91 -5.66
C ARG A 161 3.40 -4.25 -6.18
N SER A 162 2.98 -4.26 -7.44
CA SER A 162 2.33 -5.40 -8.06
C SER A 162 2.91 -5.71 -9.43
N PRO A 163 2.97 -7.00 -9.84
CA PRO A 163 3.19 -7.39 -11.22
C PRO A 163 2.11 -6.81 -12.11
N GLN A 164 2.51 -6.22 -13.23
CA GLN A 164 1.60 -5.49 -14.11
C GLN A 164 2.06 -5.45 -15.56
N VAL A 165 1.10 -5.29 -16.45
CA VAL A 165 1.31 -4.77 -17.80
C VAL A 165 0.70 -3.37 -17.82
N ARG A 166 1.52 -2.38 -18.17
CA ARG A 166 1.13 -0.96 -18.15
C ARG A 166 1.52 -0.29 -19.45
N ILE A 167 0.57 0.42 -20.03
CA ILE A 167 0.77 1.28 -21.20
C ILE A 167 0.60 2.73 -20.76
N LYS A 168 1.54 3.58 -21.14
CA LYS A 168 1.42 5.03 -20.99
C LYS A 168 1.55 5.68 -22.35
N GLU A 169 0.55 6.47 -22.72
CA GLU A 169 0.48 7.19 -23.99
C GLU A 169 0.60 8.70 -23.75
N THR A 170 1.51 9.34 -24.49
CA THR A 170 1.71 10.79 -24.48
C THR A 170 0.73 11.45 -25.45
N LEU A 171 -0.36 12.02 -24.92
CA LEU A 171 -1.42 12.67 -25.71
C LEU A 171 -1.03 14.07 -26.19
N SER A 172 -0.23 14.80 -25.39
CA SER A 172 0.30 16.11 -25.75
C SER A 172 1.65 16.34 -25.06
N LYS A 173 2.25 17.53 -25.23
CA LYS A 173 3.53 17.88 -24.57
C LYS A 173 3.47 17.80 -23.03
N THR A 174 2.29 17.88 -22.44
CA THR A 174 2.12 17.88 -20.98
C THR A 174 1.17 16.81 -20.47
N LEU A 175 0.31 16.25 -21.33
CA LEU A 175 -0.77 15.30 -20.94
C LEU A 175 -0.40 13.88 -21.35
N SER A 176 -0.55 12.96 -20.44
CA SER A 176 -0.41 11.52 -20.69
C SER A 176 -1.57 10.71 -20.10
N LEU A 177 -1.92 9.61 -20.77
CA LEU A 177 -2.89 8.61 -20.34
C LEU A 177 -2.12 7.35 -19.93
N THR A 178 -2.52 6.74 -18.82
CA THR A 178 -1.99 5.45 -18.35
C THR A 178 -3.11 4.45 -18.22
N ALA A 179 -2.93 3.23 -18.73
CA ALA A 179 -3.78 2.09 -18.49
C ALA A 179 -2.92 0.91 -18.01
N ALA A 180 -3.42 0.13 -17.02
CA ALA A 180 -2.69 -1.02 -16.51
C ALA A 180 -3.63 -2.16 -16.12
N ALA A 181 -3.11 -3.39 -16.22
CA ALA A 181 -3.70 -4.59 -15.65
C ALA A 181 -2.68 -5.20 -14.68
N LEU A 182 -3.13 -5.48 -13.44
CA LEU A 182 -2.28 -5.87 -12.34
C LEU A 182 -2.78 -7.13 -11.62
N TYR A 183 -1.87 -7.81 -10.91
CA TYR A 183 -2.23 -8.85 -9.96
C TYR A 183 -1.55 -8.58 -8.61
N GLU A 184 -2.31 -8.73 -7.53
CA GLU A 184 -1.75 -8.64 -6.17
C GLU A 184 -0.63 -9.67 -5.96
N MET A 185 0.46 -9.29 -5.32
CA MET A 185 1.57 -10.18 -5.00
C MET A 185 2.25 -9.82 -3.69
N GLN A 186 3.02 -8.73 -3.63
CA GLN A 186 3.80 -8.35 -2.47
C GLN A 186 2.93 -7.74 -1.37
N TYR A 187 1.95 -6.94 -1.77
CA TYR A 187 0.88 -6.42 -0.93
C TYR A 187 -0.41 -6.94 -1.52
N ALA A 188 -1.23 -7.55 -0.69
CA ALA A 188 -2.46 -8.17 -1.14
C ALA A 188 -3.60 -7.87 -0.16
N SER A 189 -4.81 -8.02 -0.64
CA SER A 189 -6.03 -7.87 0.15
C SER A 189 -6.06 -8.88 1.31
N GLN A 190 -6.67 -8.48 2.40
CA GLN A 190 -6.97 -9.38 3.51
C GLN A 190 -8.24 -10.19 3.23
N GLY A 191 -8.34 -11.36 3.83
CA GLY A 191 -9.51 -12.23 3.67
C GLY A 191 -9.43 -13.48 4.53
N PRO A 192 -10.38 -14.42 4.40
CA PRO A 192 -10.40 -15.68 5.16
C PRO A 192 -9.24 -16.59 4.72
N ILE A 193 -8.40 -17.04 5.66
CA ILE A 193 -7.30 -17.98 5.35
C ILE A 193 -7.59 -19.37 5.87
N THR A 194 -7.82 -19.51 7.19
CA THR A 194 -8.09 -20.81 7.85
C THR A 194 -8.99 -20.60 9.06
N THR A 195 -9.50 -21.69 9.63
CA THR A 195 -10.26 -21.66 10.90
C THR A 195 -9.40 -21.22 12.09
N LEU A 196 -8.08 -21.47 12.04
CA LEU A 196 -7.11 -21.09 13.09
C LEU A 196 -6.57 -19.67 12.90
N ALA A 197 -6.53 -19.19 11.65
CA ALA A 197 -6.17 -17.82 11.29
C ALA A 197 -7.29 -17.25 10.41
N PRO A 198 -8.39 -16.76 11.01
CA PRO A 198 -9.60 -16.38 10.28
C PRO A 198 -9.42 -15.21 9.34
N THR A 199 -8.36 -14.42 9.50
CA THR A 199 -8.03 -13.31 8.62
C THR A 199 -6.54 -13.31 8.29
N GLY A 200 -6.19 -12.92 7.05
CA GLY A 200 -4.80 -12.76 6.65
C GLY A 200 -4.66 -12.22 5.24
N ILE A 201 -3.44 -11.86 4.89
CA ILE A 201 -3.06 -11.30 3.59
C ILE A 201 -2.78 -12.45 2.62
N SER A 202 -3.44 -12.46 1.46
CA SER A 202 -3.18 -13.48 0.44
C SER A 202 -3.50 -13.00 -0.99
N PRO A 203 -2.59 -13.19 -1.95
CA PRO A 203 -2.87 -12.96 -3.36
C PRO A 203 -3.86 -13.97 -3.96
N SER A 204 -4.21 -15.03 -3.21
CA SER A 204 -5.13 -16.07 -3.67
C SER A 204 -6.53 -15.54 -3.93
N PHE A 205 -6.96 -14.51 -3.21
CA PHE A 205 -8.31 -13.95 -3.38
C PHE A 205 -8.50 -13.34 -4.78
N MET A 206 -7.50 -12.64 -5.29
CA MET A 206 -7.51 -12.13 -6.67
C MET A 206 -7.29 -13.25 -7.68
N LYS A 207 -6.38 -14.20 -7.43
CA LYS A 207 -6.18 -15.36 -8.31
C LYS A 207 -7.46 -16.17 -8.51
N ASN A 208 -8.24 -16.37 -7.44
CA ASN A 208 -9.51 -17.09 -7.49
C ASN A 208 -10.60 -16.35 -8.29
N ALA A 209 -10.52 -15.02 -8.37
CA ALA A 209 -11.43 -14.20 -9.17
C ALA A 209 -11.13 -14.26 -10.68
N ILE A 210 -9.91 -14.67 -11.08
CA ILE A 210 -9.43 -14.77 -12.47
C ILE A 210 -9.41 -13.41 -13.21
N ALA A 211 -9.83 -12.33 -12.57
CA ALA A 211 -9.83 -10.98 -13.10
C ALA A 211 -8.61 -10.19 -12.62
N PRO A 212 -7.85 -9.51 -13.48
CA PRO A 212 -6.85 -8.57 -13.06
C PRO A 212 -7.52 -7.34 -12.44
N ASP A 213 -6.78 -6.66 -11.61
CA ASP A 213 -7.06 -5.29 -11.20
C ASP A 213 -6.79 -4.37 -12.41
N LEU A 214 -7.70 -3.44 -12.69
CA LEU A 214 -7.68 -2.58 -13.86
C LEU A 214 -7.58 -1.11 -13.45
N PHE A 215 -6.55 -0.43 -13.94
CA PHE A 215 -6.32 0.99 -13.67
C PHE A 215 -6.38 1.82 -14.95
N VAL A 216 -6.94 3.04 -14.84
CA VAL A 216 -6.82 4.09 -15.85
C VAL A 216 -6.58 5.43 -15.18
N GLY A 217 -5.70 6.26 -15.76
CA GLY A 217 -5.41 7.57 -15.18
C GLY A 217 -4.83 8.56 -16.20
N LEU A 218 -4.99 9.83 -15.88
CA LEU A 218 -4.46 10.97 -16.63
C LEU A 218 -3.47 11.75 -15.76
N GLU A 219 -2.36 12.17 -16.36
CA GLU A 219 -1.39 13.04 -15.71
C GLU A 219 -1.05 14.22 -16.64
N ASN A 220 -1.15 15.43 -16.10
CA ASN A 220 -0.66 16.65 -16.73
C ASN A 220 0.59 17.15 -15.99
N LYS A 221 1.71 17.29 -16.70
CA LYS A 221 2.99 17.72 -16.14
C LYS A 221 3.55 18.90 -16.91
N THR A 222 3.67 20.02 -16.22
CA THR A 222 4.28 21.28 -16.73
C THR A 222 5.60 21.54 -16.00
N LYS A 223 6.20 22.70 -16.23
CA LYS A 223 7.44 23.12 -15.55
C LYS A 223 7.28 23.17 -14.03
N HIS A 224 6.16 23.64 -13.52
CA HIS A 224 5.94 23.88 -12.09
C HIS A 224 4.86 22.96 -11.49
N TRP A 225 3.93 22.46 -12.29
CA TRP A 225 2.78 21.69 -11.83
C TRP A 225 2.83 20.26 -12.34
N THR A 226 2.50 19.32 -11.45
CA THR A 226 2.12 17.96 -11.79
C THR A 226 0.74 17.72 -11.21
N LEU A 227 -0.24 17.39 -12.04
CA LEU A 227 -1.63 17.12 -11.67
C LEU A 227 -1.98 15.74 -12.20
N GLY A 228 -2.66 14.95 -11.42
CA GLY A 228 -3.10 13.62 -11.89
C GLY A 228 -4.40 13.18 -11.24
N ILE A 229 -5.11 12.34 -11.98
CA ILE A 229 -6.31 11.64 -11.53
C ILE A 229 -6.26 10.22 -12.08
N GLY A 230 -6.77 9.25 -11.32
CA GLY A 230 -6.88 7.88 -11.77
C GLY A 230 -7.95 7.11 -11.02
N ALA A 231 -8.43 6.04 -11.62
CA ALA A 231 -9.40 5.12 -11.06
C ALA A 231 -8.92 3.68 -11.26
N ASP A 232 -9.38 2.81 -10.37
CA ASP A 232 -8.97 1.45 -10.20
C ASP A 232 -10.16 0.55 -9.89
N LEU A 233 -10.24 -0.61 -10.52
CA LEU A 233 -11.32 -1.58 -10.36
C LEU A 233 -10.76 -2.97 -10.08
N LYS A 234 -10.97 -3.45 -8.85
CA LYS A 234 -10.45 -4.71 -8.33
C LYS A 234 -11.59 -5.69 -8.04
N THR A 235 -11.40 -6.96 -8.40
CA THR A 235 -12.35 -8.04 -8.06
C THR A 235 -11.64 -9.14 -7.29
N LEU A 236 -12.23 -9.57 -6.17
CA LEU A 236 -11.74 -10.67 -5.34
C LEU A 236 -12.79 -11.79 -5.25
N LYS A 237 -12.30 -13.00 -5.06
CA LYS A 237 -13.07 -14.18 -4.65
C LYS A 237 -12.47 -14.73 -3.38
N PRO A 238 -12.98 -14.30 -2.20
CA PRO A 238 -12.37 -14.62 -0.91
C PRO A 238 -12.31 -16.11 -0.58
N GLU A 239 -13.33 -16.87 -0.95
CA GLU A 239 -13.42 -18.30 -0.70
C GLU A 239 -13.43 -19.10 -2.01
N PRO A 240 -12.48 -20.06 -2.22
CA PRO A 240 -12.36 -20.78 -3.49
C PRO A 240 -13.61 -21.55 -3.90
N LEU A 241 -14.27 -22.20 -2.94
CA LEU A 241 -15.45 -23.04 -3.18
C LEU A 241 -16.76 -22.26 -3.16
N ASN A 242 -16.75 -21.02 -2.68
CA ASN A 242 -17.91 -20.13 -2.68
C ASN A 242 -18.02 -19.40 -4.02
N LYS A 243 -19.24 -19.05 -4.43
CA LYS A 243 -19.50 -18.24 -5.64
C LYS A 243 -19.42 -16.74 -5.37
N ALA A 244 -19.48 -16.31 -4.11
CA ALA A 244 -19.46 -14.92 -3.73
C ALA A 244 -18.13 -14.24 -4.14
N THR A 245 -18.24 -13.15 -4.86
CA THR A 245 -17.16 -12.24 -5.23
C THR A 245 -17.43 -10.86 -4.69
N ILE A 246 -16.40 -10.02 -4.64
CA ILE A 246 -16.55 -8.61 -4.34
C ILE A 246 -15.74 -7.79 -5.33
N THR A 247 -16.37 -6.76 -5.89
CA THR A 247 -15.74 -5.77 -6.76
C THR A 247 -15.66 -4.45 -6.02
N SER A 248 -14.49 -3.81 -6.08
CA SER A 248 -14.15 -2.61 -5.33
C SER A 248 -13.65 -1.54 -6.30
N LEU A 249 -14.18 -0.33 -6.17
CA LEU A 249 -13.79 0.83 -6.98
C LEU A 249 -12.96 1.80 -6.12
N SER A 250 -11.85 2.27 -6.66
CA SER A 250 -11.01 3.28 -6.02
C SER A 250 -10.67 4.40 -7.01
N ALA A 251 -10.48 5.61 -6.49
CA ALA A 251 -10.05 6.75 -7.28
C ALA A 251 -9.12 7.65 -6.48
N GLY A 252 -8.16 8.27 -7.15
CA GLY A 252 -7.22 9.20 -6.53
C GLY A 252 -6.96 10.41 -7.40
N ALA A 253 -6.78 11.56 -6.76
CA ALA A 253 -6.35 12.79 -7.41
C ALA A 253 -5.18 13.40 -6.64
N TYR A 254 -4.18 13.93 -7.35
CA TYR A 254 -3.00 14.51 -6.75
C TYR A 254 -2.54 15.77 -7.48
N ALA A 255 -1.88 16.64 -6.71
CA ALA A 255 -1.26 17.83 -7.22
C ALA A 255 0.11 18.07 -6.58
N GLN A 256 1.06 18.57 -7.37
CA GLN A 256 2.34 19.06 -6.90
C GLN A 256 2.65 20.39 -7.58
N TYR A 257 3.15 21.34 -6.76
CA TYR A 257 3.74 22.58 -7.23
C TYR A 257 5.19 22.66 -6.77
N VAL A 258 6.10 22.93 -7.69
CA VAL A 258 7.53 23.11 -7.41
C VAL A 258 7.99 24.43 -8.01
N ASN A 259 8.54 25.31 -7.17
CA ASN A 259 9.15 26.55 -7.60
C ASN A 259 10.36 26.90 -6.72
N GLY A 260 11.55 26.82 -7.29
CA GLY A 260 12.80 27.05 -6.58
C GLY A 260 12.96 26.07 -5.40
N LYS A 261 12.98 26.62 -4.18
CA LYS A 261 13.14 25.84 -2.93
C LYS A 261 11.82 25.32 -2.36
N LEU A 262 10.69 25.80 -2.88
CA LEU A 262 9.36 25.44 -2.37
C LEU A 262 8.79 24.25 -3.14
N GLN A 263 8.30 23.25 -2.40
CA GLN A 263 7.50 22.13 -2.91
C GLN A 263 6.22 22.05 -2.09
N LEU A 264 5.08 22.11 -2.76
CA LEU A 264 3.75 21.86 -2.18
C LEU A 264 3.16 20.64 -2.87
N LYS A 265 2.67 19.69 -2.11
CA LYS A 265 2.13 18.44 -2.61
C LYS A 265 0.86 18.08 -1.87
N GLY A 266 -0.03 17.38 -2.54
CA GLY A 266 -1.22 16.85 -1.91
C GLY A 266 -1.86 15.75 -2.74
N LYS A 267 -2.61 14.89 -2.07
CA LYS A 267 -3.36 13.81 -2.67
C LYS A 267 -4.60 13.50 -1.86
N THR A 268 -5.66 13.14 -2.55
CA THR A 268 -6.86 12.53 -1.99
C THR A 268 -7.11 11.21 -2.68
N THR A 269 -7.43 10.17 -1.90
CA THR A 269 -7.83 8.85 -2.39
C THR A 269 -9.16 8.50 -1.74
N TYR A 270 -10.18 8.30 -2.54
CA TYR A 270 -11.42 7.64 -2.16
C TYR A 270 -11.37 6.21 -2.65
N GLY A 271 -11.79 5.25 -1.85
CA GLY A 271 -11.79 3.88 -2.33
C GLY A 271 -12.57 2.93 -1.45
N GLU A 272 -12.94 1.85 -2.10
CA GLU A 272 -13.51 0.65 -1.54
C GLU A 272 -12.40 -0.38 -1.36
N ASN A 273 -12.36 -1.05 -0.20
CA ASN A 273 -11.38 -2.13 0.08
C ASN A 273 -9.93 -1.77 -0.30
N LEU A 274 -9.36 -0.76 0.35
CA LEU A 274 -7.98 -0.30 0.13
C LEU A 274 -6.93 -1.07 0.94
N SER A 275 -7.25 -2.26 1.46
CA SER A 275 -6.35 -3.01 2.35
C SER A 275 -5.05 -3.46 1.67
N ASP A 276 -5.07 -3.79 0.39
CA ASP A 276 -3.87 -4.07 -0.42
C ASP A 276 -2.97 -2.85 -0.63
N GLN A 277 -3.50 -1.65 -0.44
CA GLN A 277 -2.76 -0.38 -0.52
C GLN A 277 -2.19 0.06 0.83
N LEU A 278 -2.22 -0.78 1.88
CA LEU A 278 -1.88 -0.45 3.27
C LEU A 278 -2.65 0.76 3.81
N MET A 279 -3.87 0.95 3.34
CA MET A 279 -4.79 2.01 3.77
C MET A 279 -5.92 1.41 4.61
N LEU A 280 -6.69 2.26 5.27
CA LEU A 280 -7.84 1.84 6.08
C LEU A 280 -8.91 1.17 5.23
N GLY A 281 -9.71 0.33 5.88
CA GLY A 281 -10.85 -0.35 5.30
C GLY A 281 -10.53 -1.75 4.81
N GLY A 282 -11.45 -2.27 4.01
CA GLY A 282 -11.49 -3.63 3.55
C GLY A 282 -12.90 -3.97 3.09
N TYR A 283 -13.38 -5.16 3.41
CA TYR A 283 -14.73 -5.59 3.11
C TYR A 283 -15.29 -6.48 4.24
N GLY A 284 -16.60 -6.58 4.31
CA GLY A 284 -17.31 -7.42 5.27
C GLY A 284 -18.35 -8.31 4.62
N VAL A 285 -18.96 -9.20 5.39
CA VAL A 285 -20.05 -10.05 4.92
C VAL A 285 -21.36 -9.28 5.01
N SER A 286 -22.10 -9.16 3.90
CA SER A 286 -23.42 -8.51 3.83
C SER A 286 -24.58 -9.50 3.88
N LYS A 287 -24.34 -10.78 3.58
CA LYS A 287 -25.41 -11.81 3.62
C LYS A 287 -24.87 -13.20 3.87
N TYR A 288 -25.55 -13.89 4.76
CA TYR A 288 -25.38 -15.35 4.98
C TYR A 288 -26.56 -16.14 4.44
N ALA A 289 -26.36 -17.44 4.20
CA ALA A 289 -27.43 -18.41 4.03
C ALA A 289 -28.19 -18.63 5.34
N THR A 290 -29.25 -19.42 5.30
CA THR A 290 -30.08 -19.73 6.48
C THR A 290 -29.31 -20.42 7.62
N ASP A 291 -28.19 -21.03 7.33
CA ASP A 291 -27.26 -21.61 8.31
C ASP A 291 -26.43 -20.56 9.08
N MET A 292 -26.51 -19.28 8.68
CA MET A 292 -25.76 -18.14 9.22
C MET A 292 -24.23 -18.35 9.27
N THR A 293 -23.71 -19.27 8.44
CA THR A 293 -22.27 -19.59 8.33
C THR A 293 -21.77 -19.51 6.88
N THR A 294 -22.59 -19.95 5.91
CA THR A 294 -22.27 -19.88 4.48
C THR A 294 -22.46 -18.46 3.96
N VAL A 295 -21.39 -17.83 3.50
CA VAL A 295 -21.43 -16.47 2.96
C VAL A 295 -22.08 -16.47 1.58
N LEU A 296 -23.05 -15.60 1.36
CA LEU A 296 -23.71 -15.38 0.07
C LEU A 296 -23.24 -14.11 -0.63
N SER A 297 -22.92 -13.06 0.12
CA SER A 297 -22.41 -11.80 -0.44
C SER A 297 -21.49 -11.05 0.53
N TYR A 298 -20.67 -10.17 -0.03
CA TYR A 298 -19.78 -9.26 0.66
C TYR A 298 -20.16 -7.82 0.36
N THR A 299 -19.76 -6.89 1.24
CA THR A 299 -19.90 -5.44 1.08
C THR A 299 -18.56 -4.74 1.32
N ASN A 300 -18.27 -3.72 0.54
CA ASN A 300 -17.06 -2.91 0.69
C ASN A 300 -17.18 -1.90 1.83
N TYR A 301 -16.11 -1.71 2.59
CA TYR A 301 -15.91 -0.50 3.38
C TYR A 301 -15.37 0.61 2.49
N LYS A 302 -15.99 1.78 2.58
CA LYS A 302 -15.59 3.00 1.88
C LYS A 302 -14.73 3.85 2.78
N ASN A 303 -13.65 4.38 2.23
CA ASN A 303 -12.71 5.24 2.94
C ASN A 303 -12.31 6.43 2.09
N MET A 304 -12.02 7.53 2.76
CA MET A 304 -11.41 8.70 2.15
C MET A 304 -10.16 9.08 2.92
N SER A 305 -9.02 9.08 2.24
CA SER A 305 -7.73 9.47 2.79
C SER A 305 -7.16 10.64 2.01
N SER A 306 -6.61 11.62 2.74
CA SER A 306 -6.01 12.81 2.15
C SER A 306 -4.73 13.18 2.89
N TRP A 307 -3.78 13.74 2.17
CA TRP A 307 -2.60 14.34 2.77
C TRP A 307 -2.17 15.60 2.02
N ILE A 308 -1.53 16.50 2.72
CA ILE A 308 -0.78 17.64 2.16
C ILE A 308 0.62 17.65 2.74
N ASN A 309 1.59 18.07 1.95
CA ASN A 309 2.98 18.13 2.34
C ASN A 309 3.63 19.40 1.77
N ALA A 310 4.23 20.20 2.63
CA ALA A 310 5.00 21.36 2.25
C ALA A 310 6.47 21.12 2.62
N VAL A 311 7.39 21.42 1.71
CA VAL A 311 8.84 21.33 1.94
C VAL A 311 9.50 22.58 1.41
N TYR A 312 10.41 23.14 2.20
CA TYR A 312 11.22 24.29 1.81
C TYR A 312 12.69 24.05 2.10
N GLY A 313 13.53 24.38 1.14
CA GLY A 313 14.98 24.29 1.25
C GLY A 313 15.63 23.42 0.20
N THR A 314 16.95 23.31 0.27
CA THR A 314 17.79 22.49 -0.62
C THR A 314 18.74 21.61 0.20
N LYS A 315 19.85 22.15 0.68
CA LYS A 315 20.82 21.45 1.53
C LYS A 315 20.23 21.21 2.94
N LEU A 316 19.73 22.26 3.57
CA LEU A 316 18.86 22.19 4.75
C LEU A 316 17.42 22.31 4.26
N GLN A 317 16.58 21.33 4.60
CA GLN A 317 15.16 21.31 4.27
C GLN A 317 14.34 21.21 5.54
N VAL A 318 13.25 21.96 5.58
CA VAL A 318 12.19 21.81 6.58
C VAL A 318 10.91 21.39 5.87
N GLY A 319 10.15 20.54 6.50
CA GLY A 319 8.92 20.01 5.91
C GLY A 319 7.83 19.80 6.95
N LEU A 320 6.59 19.73 6.47
CA LEU A 320 5.41 19.38 7.24
C LEU A 320 4.53 18.47 6.41
N LEU A 321 4.17 17.34 6.97
CA LEU A 321 3.13 16.44 6.44
C LEU A 321 1.90 16.48 7.34
N LEU A 322 0.73 16.66 6.73
CA LEU A 322 -0.57 16.52 7.38
C LEU A 322 -1.34 15.41 6.67
N GLY A 323 -1.87 14.46 7.42
CA GLY A 323 -2.64 13.33 6.89
C GLY A 323 -3.96 13.16 7.62
N MET A 324 -4.99 12.74 6.88
CA MET A 324 -6.31 12.41 7.42
C MET A 324 -6.90 11.21 6.67
N SER A 325 -7.53 10.29 7.40
CA SER A 325 -8.30 9.18 6.83
C SER A 325 -9.59 8.99 7.63
N ASN A 326 -10.70 8.74 6.91
CA ASN A 326 -12.02 8.57 7.50
C ASN A 326 -12.65 7.28 6.98
N ASN A 327 -13.27 6.51 7.87
CA ASN A 327 -14.24 5.48 7.53
C ASN A 327 -15.56 6.14 7.11
N LEU A 328 -16.12 5.72 5.99
CA LEU A 328 -17.38 6.22 5.45
C LEU A 328 -18.50 5.15 5.49
N GLY A 329 -18.30 4.10 6.29
CA GLY A 329 -19.22 2.97 6.37
C GLY A 329 -19.11 2.01 5.20
N THR A 330 -20.08 1.14 5.06
CA THR A 330 -20.14 0.11 4.01
C THR A 330 -21.06 0.50 2.87
N THR A 331 -20.98 -0.21 1.75
CA THR A 331 -21.87 -0.01 0.59
C THR A 331 -23.26 -0.58 0.88
N GLU A 332 -23.32 -1.75 1.51
CA GLU A 332 -24.53 -2.40 2.02
C GLU A 332 -24.32 -2.72 3.51
N ASP A 333 -25.40 -2.95 4.24
CA ASP A 333 -25.33 -3.31 5.66
C ASP A 333 -24.59 -4.63 5.87
N LEU A 334 -23.87 -4.70 6.98
CA LEU A 334 -23.19 -5.91 7.45
C LEU A 334 -24.21 -6.89 8.05
N ALA A 335 -24.01 -8.17 7.77
CA ALA A 335 -24.79 -9.25 8.34
C ALA A 335 -24.10 -9.88 9.55
N LEU A 336 -24.91 -10.21 10.56
CA LEU A 336 -24.44 -10.99 11.71
C LEU A 336 -24.35 -12.48 11.35
N ASN A 337 -23.29 -13.13 11.79
CA ASN A 337 -23.14 -14.57 11.69
C ASN A 337 -23.88 -15.31 12.85
N SER A 338 -23.79 -16.66 12.89
CA SER A 338 -24.40 -17.50 13.93
C SER A 338 -23.91 -17.20 15.36
N LYS A 339 -22.83 -16.45 15.52
CA LYS A 339 -22.28 -16.00 16.80
C LYS A 339 -22.62 -14.54 17.12
N ASN A 340 -23.60 -13.96 16.45
CA ASN A 340 -24.01 -12.56 16.59
C ASN A 340 -22.85 -11.56 16.38
N ARG A 341 -22.00 -11.81 15.35
CA ARG A 341 -20.81 -10.99 15.05
C ARG A 341 -20.79 -10.58 13.59
N PHE A 342 -20.29 -9.38 13.32
CA PHE A 342 -19.85 -8.99 11.99
C PHE A 342 -18.51 -9.65 11.64
N VAL A 343 -18.36 -10.07 10.39
CA VAL A 343 -17.10 -10.58 9.85
C VAL A 343 -16.58 -9.59 8.83
N SER A 344 -15.40 -9.03 9.11
CA SER A 344 -14.74 -8.02 8.28
C SER A 344 -13.26 -8.34 8.10
N TYR A 345 -12.72 -8.01 6.93
CA TYR A 345 -11.34 -8.25 6.51
C TYR A 345 -10.72 -6.94 6.06
N GLY A 346 -9.55 -6.60 6.58
CA GLY A 346 -8.86 -5.35 6.27
C GLY A 346 -8.22 -4.71 7.49
N TYR A 347 -7.91 -3.42 7.40
CA TYR A 347 -7.30 -2.67 8.50
C TYR A 347 -8.31 -1.86 9.28
N GLY A 348 -8.15 -1.87 10.60
CA GLY A 348 -8.96 -1.05 11.51
C GLY A 348 -10.10 -1.81 12.20
N PHE A 349 -10.19 -3.15 12.05
CA PHE A 349 -11.21 -3.98 12.67
C PHE A 349 -10.64 -4.73 13.88
N TYR A 350 -11.36 -4.71 15.00
CA TYR A 350 -10.95 -5.35 16.25
C TYR A 350 -12.12 -6.05 16.92
N ASN A 351 -11.88 -7.25 17.43
CA ASN A 351 -12.81 -7.96 18.29
C ASN A 351 -12.44 -7.68 19.74
N SER A 352 -13.42 -7.44 20.60
CA SER A 352 -13.15 -7.16 22.00
C SER A 352 -12.59 -8.37 22.77
N SER A 353 -12.76 -9.61 22.28
CA SER A 353 -12.05 -10.76 22.83
C SER A 353 -10.53 -10.68 22.62
N ASP A 354 -10.10 -9.95 21.60
CA ASP A 354 -8.68 -9.68 21.33
C ASP A 354 -8.18 -8.52 22.23
N LEU A 355 -9.10 -7.73 22.78
CA LEU A 355 -8.84 -6.54 23.58
C LEU A 355 -9.06 -6.74 25.09
N ASN A 356 -9.81 -7.79 25.49
CA ASN A 356 -10.06 -8.11 26.90
C ASN A 356 -10.16 -9.63 27.11
N PRO A 357 -9.16 -10.26 27.73
CA PRO A 357 -9.14 -11.72 27.94
C PRO A 357 -10.20 -12.24 28.91
N ASN A 358 -10.88 -11.37 29.65
CA ASN A 358 -11.99 -11.76 30.55
C ASN A 358 -13.32 -11.89 29.83
N ILE A 359 -13.42 -11.42 28.58
CA ILE A 359 -14.60 -11.63 27.75
C ILE A 359 -14.43 -12.98 27.08
N LYS A 360 -15.28 -13.95 27.47
CA LYS A 360 -15.30 -15.27 26.81
C LYS A 360 -15.65 -15.07 25.33
N THR A 361 -14.96 -15.80 24.46
CA THR A 361 -15.23 -15.75 23.01
C THR A 361 -16.67 -16.11 22.64
N THR A 362 -17.38 -16.81 23.53
CA THR A 362 -18.80 -17.14 23.39
C THR A 362 -19.74 -15.97 23.68
N ASP A 363 -19.29 -14.96 24.44
CA ASP A 363 -20.13 -13.86 24.93
C ASP A 363 -19.91 -12.54 24.14
N VAL A 364 -19.08 -12.60 23.10
CA VAL A 364 -18.78 -11.43 22.27
C VAL A 364 -19.78 -11.31 21.13
N ASP A 365 -20.62 -10.31 21.20
CA ASP A 365 -21.53 -9.90 20.14
C ASP A 365 -20.96 -8.70 19.35
N TYR A 366 -21.71 -8.22 18.34
CA TYR A 366 -21.27 -7.08 17.54
C TYR A 366 -21.12 -5.79 18.37
N ASN A 367 -21.82 -5.63 19.50
CA ASN A 367 -21.72 -4.44 20.35
C ASN A 367 -20.32 -4.28 20.98
N ASN A 368 -19.53 -5.36 21.02
CA ASN A 368 -18.17 -5.38 21.53
C ASN A 368 -17.11 -5.33 20.42
N GLN A 369 -17.50 -5.31 19.15
CA GLN A 369 -16.56 -5.17 18.04
C GLN A 369 -16.29 -3.69 17.77
N GLN A 370 -15.03 -3.37 17.51
CA GLN A 370 -14.58 -1.99 17.31
C GLN A 370 -14.03 -1.80 15.88
N ILE A 371 -14.24 -0.60 15.38
CA ILE A 371 -13.70 -0.15 14.09
C ILE A 371 -12.99 1.19 14.25
N LEU A 372 -11.92 1.38 13.49
CA LEU A 372 -11.26 2.67 13.35
C LEU A 372 -12.14 3.59 12.50
N ASP A 373 -12.60 4.68 13.12
CA ASP A 373 -13.46 5.70 12.51
C ASP A 373 -12.64 6.74 11.76
N ARG A 374 -11.60 7.27 12.42
CA ARG A 374 -10.85 8.42 11.92
C ARG A 374 -9.39 8.41 12.36
N LEU A 375 -8.52 8.86 11.47
CA LEU A 375 -7.09 8.94 11.69
C LEU A 375 -6.56 10.31 11.25
N TYR A 376 -5.71 10.94 12.09
CA TYR A 376 -4.98 12.17 11.77
C TYR A 376 -3.50 12.00 12.07
N ARG A 377 -2.66 12.65 11.23
CA ARG A 377 -1.22 12.78 11.48
C ARG A 377 -0.75 14.19 11.21
N VAL A 378 0.16 14.65 12.08
CA VAL A 378 0.93 15.88 11.89
C VAL A 378 2.40 15.50 12.04
N ALA A 379 3.21 15.71 11.00
CA ALA A 379 4.60 15.28 10.95
C ALA A 379 5.53 16.39 10.43
N PRO A 380 6.01 17.29 11.32
CA PRO A 380 7.12 18.19 11.01
C PRO A 380 8.42 17.43 10.90
N GLN A 381 9.29 17.85 9.97
CA GLN A 381 10.60 17.26 9.75
C GLN A 381 11.67 18.27 9.39
N VAL A 382 12.91 17.92 9.65
CA VAL A 382 14.09 18.62 9.18
C VAL A 382 15.08 17.64 8.60
N SER A 383 15.72 18.00 7.48
CA SER A 383 16.79 17.20 6.90
C SER A 383 17.98 18.05 6.46
N TYR A 384 19.16 17.45 6.52
CA TYR A 384 20.40 18.04 6.07
C TYR A 384 21.11 17.10 5.10
N ASN A 385 21.33 17.58 3.88
CA ASN A 385 21.99 16.83 2.81
C ASN A 385 23.41 17.36 2.63
N ILE A 386 24.40 16.48 2.77
CA ILE A 386 25.81 16.81 2.58
C ILE A 386 26.53 15.67 1.84
N SER A 387 27.09 15.98 0.67
CA SER A 387 27.68 14.95 -0.21
C SER A 387 26.71 13.78 -0.40
N ASN A 388 27.12 12.57 -0.09
CA ASN A 388 26.35 11.34 -0.19
C ASN A 388 25.50 11.03 1.07
N PHE A 389 25.54 11.91 2.09
CA PHE A 389 24.80 11.68 3.33
C PHE A 389 23.56 12.53 3.41
N LYS A 390 22.50 11.92 3.93
CA LYS A 390 21.28 12.61 4.34
C LYS A 390 21.01 12.29 5.81
N PHE A 391 20.92 13.34 6.63
CA PHE A 391 20.52 13.27 8.03
C PHE A 391 19.09 13.79 8.15
N GLY A 392 18.28 13.16 8.98
CA GLY A 392 16.90 13.54 9.17
C GLY A 392 16.41 13.38 10.58
N LEU A 393 15.49 14.26 10.96
CA LEU A 393 14.71 14.17 12.18
C LEU A 393 13.25 14.46 11.82
N GLU A 394 12.35 13.58 12.25
CA GLU A 394 10.91 13.68 12.06
C GLU A 394 10.19 13.44 13.39
N PHE A 395 9.16 14.22 13.66
CA PHE A 395 8.24 14.01 14.76
C PHE A 395 6.86 13.76 14.23
N ASP A 396 6.25 12.63 14.58
CA ASP A 396 4.89 12.27 14.16
C ASP A 396 3.94 12.26 15.35
N TYR A 397 2.96 13.15 15.36
CA TYR A 397 1.78 13.00 16.18
C TYR A 397 0.68 12.34 15.38
N THR A 398 0.27 11.12 15.80
CA THR A 398 -0.81 10.36 15.15
C THR A 398 -1.93 10.10 16.15
N LYS A 399 -3.17 10.49 15.82
CA LYS A 399 -4.37 10.26 16.61
C LYS A 399 -5.35 9.40 15.86
N ALA A 400 -5.81 8.32 16.49
CA ALA A 400 -6.81 7.39 15.98
C ALA A 400 -8.06 7.40 16.85
N SER A 401 -9.23 7.44 16.23
CA SER A 401 -10.54 7.34 16.90
C SER A 401 -11.16 5.99 16.58
N TYR A 402 -11.54 5.25 17.60
CA TYR A 402 -12.18 3.94 17.54
C TYR A 402 -13.59 4.01 18.12
N GLY A 403 -14.50 3.20 17.60
CA GLY A 403 -15.85 3.09 18.15
C GLY A 403 -16.48 1.75 17.89
N THR A 404 -17.64 1.51 18.48
CA THR A 404 -18.42 0.29 18.26
C THR A 404 -18.96 0.26 16.85
N ILE A 405 -18.69 -0.82 16.12
CA ILE A 405 -19.16 -1.02 14.75
C ILE A 405 -20.67 -1.10 14.68
N GLN A 406 -21.26 -0.50 13.65
CA GLN A 406 -22.69 -0.55 13.34
C GLN A 406 -22.96 -1.40 12.11
N HIS A 407 -24.23 -1.71 11.81
CA HIS A 407 -24.64 -2.47 10.63
C HIS A 407 -24.20 -1.80 9.32
N ASP A 408 -24.23 -0.50 9.23
CA ASP A 408 -23.77 0.29 8.08
C ASP A 408 -22.24 0.46 8.03
N GLY A 409 -21.49 -0.26 8.87
CA GLY A 409 -20.03 -0.19 8.95
C GLY A 409 -19.50 1.10 9.57
N SER A 410 -20.35 1.99 10.08
CA SER A 410 -19.94 3.19 10.80
C SER A 410 -19.52 2.87 12.24
N ALA A 411 -18.94 3.85 12.94
CA ALA A 411 -18.57 3.74 14.35
C ALA A 411 -19.47 4.60 15.24
N LYS A 412 -19.90 4.06 16.38
CA LYS A 412 -20.56 4.83 17.45
C LYS A 412 -19.76 4.78 18.74
N ASN A 413 -20.06 5.69 19.69
CA ASN A 413 -19.43 5.77 21.00
C ASN A 413 -17.89 5.83 20.88
N THR A 414 -17.40 6.76 20.06
CA THR A 414 -15.99 6.83 19.73
C THR A 414 -15.13 7.34 20.87
N TYR A 415 -13.94 6.77 21.02
CA TYR A 415 -12.86 7.27 21.87
C TYR A 415 -11.59 7.40 21.03
N SER A 416 -10.57 8.10 21.55
CA SER A 416 -9.34 8.34 20.81
C SER A 416 -8.12 7.88 21.59
N VAL A 417 -7.12 7.40 20.84
CA VAL A 417 -5.76 7.13 21.30
C VAL A 417 -4.77 7.89 20.44
N SER A 418 -3.58 8.18 20.96
CA SER A 418 -2.54 8.86 20.18
C SER A 418 -1.18 8.22 20.38
N ASN A 419 -0.32 8.41 19.41
CA ASN A 419 1.10 8.08 19.46
C ASN A 419 1.93 9.30 19.10
N ASN A 420 3.01 9.52 19.86
CA ASN A 420 4.09 10.43 19.50
C ASN A 420 5.27 9.57 19.04
N ARG A 421 5.69 9.75 17.79
CA ARG A 421 6.89 9.12 17.25
C ARG A 421 7.98 10.15 17.03
N VAL A 422 9.19 9.83 17.46
CA VAL A 422 10.41 10.56 17.08
C VAL A 422 11.23 9.61 16.23
N LEU A 423 11.60 10.04 15.02
CA LEU A 423 12.43 9.29 14.10
C LEU A 423 13.69 10.10 13.77
N ALA A 424 14.85 9.50 13.95
CA ALA A 424 16.13 10.00 13.48
C ALA A 424 16.68 9.05 12.42
N SER A 425 17.12 9.58 11.28
CA SER A 425 17.60 8.79 10.13
C SER A 425 18.96 9.26 9.67
N ILE A 426 19.83 8.33 9.35
CA ILE A 426 21.10 8.57 8.66
C ILE A 426 21.13 7.67 7.44
N MET A 427 21.29 8.28 6.27
CA MET A 427 21.32 7.58 4.99
C MET A 427 22.61 7.92 4.23
N TYR A 428 23.29 6.90 3.73
CA TYR A 428 24.41 7.02 2.79
C TYR A 428 23.95 6.56 1.42
N ILE A 429 24.03 7.44 0.42
CA ILE A 429 23.49 7.25 -0.94
C ILE A 429 24.67 7.04 -1.90
N PHE A 430 24.63 6.03 -2.78
CA PHE A 430 25.65 5.72 -3.77
C PHE A 430 25.09 5.41 -5.16
#